data_74035ad66f57dbc41708905fd1c0866d
#
_entry.id   74035ad66f57dbc41708905fd1c0866d
#
_cell.length_a   1.000
_cell.length_b   1.000
_cell.length_c   1.000
_cell.angle_alpha   90.00
_cell.angle_beta   90.00
_cell.angle_gamma   90.00
#
_symmetry.space_group_name_H-M   'P 1'
#
loop_
_entity.id
_entity.type
_entity.pdbx_description
1 polymer ?
#
loop_
_entity_poly.entity_id
_entity_poly.type
_entity_poly.pdbx_seq_one_letter_code
_entity_poly.pdbx_strand_id
1 'polypeptide(L)'
;TLSIAQRAAALPGRTKPPTPTEPVAPVQAAGLRRSRPLPYALDAALTSNSPPRIVFRNTGSASAVFHVYNRLALAAPPRRYTVEPGKMLQDEWQTGAYDLVVHGPNGFHRHFASQKGGASPLVTLVAVGRKLQLRLANPEKISRSVVVASEPYAADLAAWTAQLGPEGSANHLWDLSTT
;
A
#
# COMPACT_ATOMS: atom_id res chain seq x y z
N THR A 1 37.69 13.20 -40.16
CA THR A 1 36.84 13.32 -38.98
C THR A 1 35.50 13.90 -39.42
N LEU A 2 34.41 13.16 -39.25
CA LEU A 2 33.06 13.63 -39.61
C LEU A 2 32.65 14.81 -38.72
N SER A 3 32.05 15.83 -39.32
CA SER A 3 31.47 16.95 -38.58
C SER A 3 30.26 16.50 -37.73
N ILE A 4 29.87 17.29 -36.73
CA ILE A 4 28.69 17.00 -35.88
C ILE A 4 27.44 16.85 -36.73
N ALA A 5 27.26 17.66 -37.75
CA ALA A 5 26.15 17.60 -38.69
C ALA A 5 26.14 16.28 -39.49
N GLN A 6 27.30 15.83 -39.97
CA GLN A 6 27.42 14.55 -40.68
C GLN A 6 27.18 13.34 -39.78
N ARG A 7 27.61 13.41 -38.53
CA ARG A 7 27.29 12.37 -37.53
C ARG A 7 25.79 12.31 -37.22
N ALA A 8 25.14 13.46 -37.12
CA ALA A 8 23.69 13.55 -36.89
C ALA A 8 22.88 13.03 -38.08
N ALA A 9 23.35 13.27 -39.33
CA ALA A 9 22.73 12.79 -40.57
C ALA A 9 22.93 11.28 -40.77
N ALA A 10 24.00 10.70 -40.24
CA ALA A 10 24.35 9.28 -40.42
C ALA A 10 23.63 8.35 -39.43
N LEU A 11 22.84 8.87 -38.49
CA LEU A 11 22.09 8.06 -37.54
C LEU A 11 20.72 7.66 -38.13
N PRO A 12 20.53 6.38 -38.50
CA PRO A 12 19.24 5.93 -39.03
C PRO A 12 18.15 6.10 -37.96
N GLY A 13 17.00 6.60 -38.37
CA GLY A 13 15.82 6.71 -37.51
C GLY A 13 15.70 8.03 -36.73
N ARG A 14 16.55 9.05 -36.95
CA ARG A 14 16.35 10.38 -36.41
C ARG A 14 15.45 11.24 -37.31
N THR A 15 14.26 10.74 -37.62
CA THR A 15 13.20 11.59 -38.15
C THR A 15 12.60 12.39 -37.01
N LYS A 16 12.55 13.72 -37.16
CA LYS A 16 11.81 14.57 -36.23
C LYS A 16 10.38 14.06 -36.21
N PRO A 17 9.83 13.67 -35.03
CA PRO A 17 8.44 13.23 -35.01
C PRO A 17 7.54 14.34 -35.55
N PRO A 18 6.51 14.02 -36.34
CA PRO A 18 5.59 15.01 -36.86
C PRO A 18 4.98 15.76 -35.68
N THR A 19 5.04 17.09 -35.73
CA THR A 19 4.37 17.92 -34.75
C THR A 19 2.88 17.90 -35.07
N PRO A 20 2.01 17.40 -34.20
CA PRO A 20 0.58 17.43 -34.46
C PRO A 20 0.11 18.88 -34.59
N THR A 21 -0.70 19.16 -35.59
CA THR A 21 -1.27 20.50 -35.87
C THR A 21 -2.21 20.93 -34.76
N GLU A 22 -2.87 19.98 -34.09
CA GLU A 22 -3.68 20.21 -32.91
C GLU A 22 -3.44 19.08 -31.89
N PRO A 23 -3.25 19.42 -30.60
CA PRO A 23 -3.11 18.41 -29.56
C PRO A 23 -4.46 17.72 -29.35
N VAL A 24 -4.54 16.45 -29.73
CA VAL A 24 -5.71 15.61 -29.47
C VAL A 24 -5.41 14.82 -28.21
N ALA A 25 -6.30 14.92 -27.21
CA ALA A 25 -6.21 14.08 -26.02
C ALA A 25 -6.34 12.60 -26.41
N PRO A 26 -5.46 11.72 -25.92
CA PRO A 26 -5.56 10.30 -26.22
C PRO A 26 -6.89 9.76 -25.68
N VAL A 27 -7.67 9.13 -26.55
CA VAL A 27 -8.94 8.49 -26.19
C VAL A 27 -8.72 6.98 -26.12
N GLN A 28 -9.21 6.35 -25.07
CA GLN A 28 -9.16 4.90 -24.97
C GLN A 28 -10.08 4.28 -26.05
N ALA A 29 -9.54 3.36 -26.83
CA ALA A 29 -10.34 2.62 -27.81
C ALA A 29 -11.47 1.86 -27.11
N ALA A 30 -12.69 1.90 -27.70
CA ALA A 30 -13.82 1.14 -27.21
C ALA A 30 -13.55 -0.38 -27.27
N GLY A 31 -14.06 -1.10 -26.28
CA GLY A 31 -13.98 -2.56 -26.18
C GLY A 31 -13.47 -3.06 -24.84
N LEU A 32 -13.72 -4.34 -24.58
CA LEU A 32 -13.20 -5.04 -23.40
C LEU A 32 -11.74 -5.43 -23.63
N ARG A 33 -10.87 -4.93 -22.78
CA ARG A 33 -9.47 -5.36 -22.75
C ARG A 33 -9.29 -6.31 -21.57
N ARG A 34 -8.78 -7.51 -21.83
CA ARG A 34 -8.39 -8.43 -20.77
C ARG A 34 -7.19 -7.84 -20.03
N SER A 35 -7.36 -7.58 -18.71
CA SER A 35 -6.23 -7.26 -17.84
C SER A 35 -5.42 -8.53 -17.60
N ARG A 36 -4.10 -8.39 -17.52
CA ARG A 36 -3.24 -9.49 -17.04
C ARG A 36 -3.43 -9.66 -15.53
N PRO A 37 -3.41 -10.90 -15.02
CA PRO A 37 -3.38 -11.14 -13.59
C PRO A 37 -2.21 -10.38 -12.96
N LEU A 38 -2.44 -9.70 -11.86
CA LEU A 38 -1.38 -9.05 -11.12
C LEU A 38 -0.52 -10.13 -10.44
N PRO A 39 0.82 -10.10 -10.59
CA PRO A 39 1.70 -11.09 -9.96
C PRO A 39 1.92 -10.83 -8.47
N TYR A 40 1.34 -9.75 -7.93
CA TYR A 40 1.56 -9.29 -6.56
C TYR A 40 0.38 -9.65 -5.66
N ALA A 41 0.68 -10.22 -4.50
CA ALA A 41 -0.23 -10.39 -3.38
C ALA A 41 0.49 -9.91 -2.12
N LEU A 42 0.32 -8.63 -1.82
CA LEU A 42 1.11 -7.89 -0.84
C LEU A 42 0.32 -7.62 0.42
N ASP A 43 1.01 -7.66 1.55
CA ASP A 43 0.49 -7.17 2.82
C ASP A 43 1.57 -6.45 3.62
N ALA A 44 1.16 -5.49 4.44
CA ALA A 44 2.00 -4.85 5.42
C ALA A 44 1.16 -4.62 6.68
N ALA A 45 1.64 -5.11 7.81
CA ALA A 45 0.93 -5.07 9.08
C ALA A 45 1.85 -4.56 10.19
N LEU A 46 1.31 -3.71 11.05
CA LEU A 46 1.95 -3.31 12.29
C LEU A 46 1.78 -4.45 13.31
N THR A 47 2.89 -4.98 13.81
CA THR A 47 2.89 -6.11 14.76
C THR A 47 3.32 -5.72 16.17
N SER A 48 3.87 -4.52 16.33
CA SER A 48 4.21 -3.90 17.60
C SER A 48 4.09 -2.39 17.46
N ASN A 49 3.76 -1.70 18.54
CA ASN A 49 3.66 -0.25 18.59
C ASN A 49 4.79 0.42 19.38
N SER A 50 5.54 -0.34 20.16
CA SER A 50 6.62 0.18 20.99
C SER A 50 7.76 -0.86 21.13
N PRO A 51 8.79 -0.78 20.28
CA PRO A 51 8.90 0.06 19.07
C PRO A 51 7.90 -0.33 17.99
N PRO A 52 7.51 0.61 17.09
CA PRO A 52 6.70 0.28 15.92
C PRO A 52 7.43 -0.73 15.05
N ARG A 53 6.81 -1.89 14.78
CA ARG A 53 7.37 -2.94 13.93
C ARG A 53 6.39 -3.27 12.82
N ILE A 54 6.83 -3.13 11.58
CA ILE A 54 6.05 -3.49 10.40
C ILE A 54 6.60 -4.78 9.81
N VAL A 55 5.70 -5.71 9.50
CA VAL A 55 6.00 -6.93 8.74
C VAL A 55 5.45 -6.72 7.33
N PHE A 56 6.31 -6.90 6.34
CA PHE A 56 6.00 -6.89 4.92
C PHE A 56 5.92 -8.33 4.43
N ARG A 57 4.85 -8.67 3.75
CA ARG A 57 4.62 -10.02 3.21
C ARG A 57 4.32 -9.96 1.72
N ASN A 58 4.84 -10.90 0.98
CA ASN A 58 4.55 -11.10 -0.43
C ASN A 58 4.20 -12.57 -0.68
N THR A 59 2.94 -12.86 -0.93
CA THR A 59 2.45 -14.20 -1.30
C THR A 59 2.19 -14.33 -2.80
N GLY A 60 2.54 -13.30 -3.58
CA GLY A 60 2.47 -13.30 -5.03
C GLY A 60 3.58 -14.11 -5.69
N SER A 61 3.66 -14.01 -7.02
CA SER A 61 4.63 -14.73 -7.85
C SER A 61 5.81 -13.89 -8.35
N ALA A 62 5.80 -12.58 -8.10
CA ALA A 62 6.90 -11.66 -8.45
C ALA A 62 7.40 -10.93 -7.21
N SER A 63 8.71 -10.62 -7.17
CA SER A 63 9.31 -9.81 -6.12
C SER A 63 8.72 -8.40 -6.11
N ALA A 64 8.53 -7.84 -4.94
CA ALA A 64 7.97 -6.49 -4.76
C ALA A 64 8.88 -5.63 -3.90
N VAL A 65 8.92 -4.33 -4.19
CA VAL A 65 9.63 -3.35 -3.38
C VAL A 65 8.61 -2.49 -2.65
N PHE A 66 8.70 -2.47 -1.32
CA PHE A 66 7.95 -1.55 -0.48
C PHE A 66 8.80 -0.32 -0.17
N HIS A 67 8.19 0.85 -0.25
CA HIS A 67 8.79 2.12 0.16
C HIS A 67 8.06 2.61 1.40
N VAL A 68 8.79 2.89 2.47
CA VAL A 68 8.22 3.42 3.70
C VAL A 68 8.72 4.83 3.94
N TYR A 69 7.78 5.77 3.92
CA TYR A 69 8.02 7.18 4.20
C TYR A 69 7.64 7.47 5.65
N ASN A 70 8.54 8.12 6.38
CA ASN A 70 8.22 8.69 7.69
C ASN A 70 7.76 10.14 7.50
N ARG A 71 6.47 10.42 7.66
CA ARG A 71 5.90 11.76 7.49
C ARG A 71 6.32 12.74 8.59
N LEU A 72 6.82 12.25 9.73
CA LEU A 72 7.44 13.09 10.75
C LEU A 72 8.87 13.53 10.40
N ALA A 73 9.46 12.95 9.34
CA ALA A 73 10.83 13.23 8.93
C ALA A 73 10.96 13.14 7.39
N LEU A 74 10.20 13.94 6.66
CA LEU A 74 10.11 13.90 5.18
C LEU A 74 11.44 14.24 4.47
N ALA A 75 12.37 14.94 5.14
CA ALA A 75 13.70 15.18 4.59
C ALA A 75 14.59 13.92 4.56
N ALA A 76 14.25 12.88 5.34
CA ALA A 76 14.98 11.62 5.32
C ALA A 76 14.54 10.77 4.12
N PRO A 77 15.47 10.04 3.48
CA PRO A 77 15.11 9.14 2.38
C PRO A 77 14.21 8.02 2.88
N PRO A 78 13.26 7.55 2.05
CA PRO A 78 12.41 6.44 2.43
C PRO A 78 13.21 5.16 2.60
N ARG A 79 12.84 4.32 3.57
CA ARG A 79 13.35 2.95 3.65
C ARG A 79 12.72 2.10 2.57
N ARG A 80 13.51 1.20 1.99
CA ARG A 80 13.08 0.30 0.91
C ARG A 80 13.29 -1.14 1.31
N TYR A 81 12.28 -1.98 1.03
CA TYR A 81 12.29 -3.40 1.36
C TYR A 81 11.91 -4.20 0.13
N THR A 82 12.84 -5.01 -0.36
CA THR A 82 12.55 -5.97 -1.44
C THR A 82 12.13 -7.29 -0.82
N VAL A 83 10.92 -7.73 -1.13
CA VAL A 83 10.34 -8.98 -0.62
C VAL A 83 10.09 -9.92 -1.78
N GLU A 84 10.78 -11.05 -1.77
CA GLU A 84 10.64 -12.11 -2.78
C GLU A 84 9.30 -12.84 -2.64
N PRO A 85 8.86 -13.57 -3.69
CA PRO A 85 7.69 -14.43 -3.64
C PRO A 85 7.72 -15.41 -2.47
N GLY A 86 6.61 -15.50 -1.72
CA GLY A 86 6.49 -16.41 -0.57
C GLY A 86 7.30 -15.99 0.66
N LYS A 87 7.92 -14.81 0.65
CA LYS A 87 8.76 -14.33 1.76
C LYS A 87 8.11 -13.22 2.57
N MET A 88 8.74 -12.94 3.72
CA MET A 88 8.43 -11.79 4.56
C MET A 88 9.71 -11.14 5.05
N LEU A 89 9.64 -9.82 5.28
CA LEU A 89 10.65 -9.02 5.98
C LEU A 89 9.97 -8.25 7.09
N GLN A 90 10.73 -7.90 8.13
CA GLN A 90 10.28 -7.01 9.18
C GLN A 90 11.33 -5.98 9.50
N ASP A 91 10.89 -4.80 9.93
CA ASP A 91 11.78 -3.76 10.42
C ASP A 91 11.11 -2.96 11.54
N GLU A 92 11.93 -2.31 12.33
CA GLU A 92 11.53 -1.51 13.48
C GLU A 92 11.87 -0.04 13.27
N TRP A 93 11.03 0.82 13.84
CA TRP A 93 11.24 2.26 13.90
C TRP A 93 11.47 2.70 15.33
N GLN A 94 11.94 3.93 15.50
CA GLN A 94 12.19 4.50 16.82
C GLN A 94 10.89 4.52 17.64
N THR A 95 11.02 4.19 18.92
CA THR A 95 9.93 4.32 19.91
C THR A 95 9.49 5.78 20.02
N GLY A 96 8.20 5.99 20.18
CA GLY A 96 7.59 7.30 20.27
C GLY A 96 6.50 7.52 19.23
N ALA A 97 6.22 8.77 18.91
CA ALA A 97 5.29 9.10 17.83
C ALA A 97 5.79 8.58 16.48
N TYR A 98 4.89 8.11 15.64
CA TYR A 98 5.21 7.68 14.28
C TYR A 98 4.08 8.04 13.32
N ASP A 99 4.45 8.24 12.06
CA ASP A 99 3.55 8.47 10.94
C ASP A 99 4.22 7.85 9.70
N LEU A 100 3.92 6.57 9.44
CA LEU A 100 4.60 5.72 8.48
C LEU A 100 3.65 5.36 7.34
N VAL A 101 3.98 5.78 6.13
CA VAL A 101 3.23 5.45 4.92
C VAL A 101 4.01 4.44 4.10
N VAL A 102 3.38 3.32 3.82
CA VAL A 102 3.92 2.22 3.03
C VAL A 102 3.30 2.25 1.63
N HIS A 103 4.13 2.32 0.62
CA HIS A 103 3.75 2.16 -0.78
C HIS A 103 4.38 0.90 -1.37
N GLY A 104 3.67 0.26 -2.26
CA GLY A 104 4.15 -0.88 -3.04
C GLY A 104 3.65 -0.82 -4.48
N PRO A 105 3.98 -1.84 -5.29
CA PRO A 105 3.50 -1.93 -6.66
C PRO A 105 1.98 -1.92 -6.75
N ASN A 106 1.46 -1.48 -7.91
CA ASN A 106 0.03 -1.49 -8.25
C ASN A 106 -0.88 -0.76 -7.27
N GLY A 107 -0.40 0.35 -6.70
CA GLY A 107 -1.18 1.17 -5.78
C GLY A 107 -1.33 0.56 -4.38
N PHE A 108 -0.53 -0.46 -4.03
CA PHE A 108 -0.52 -0.96 -2.65
C PHE A 108 -0.18 0.18 -1.69
N HIS A 109 -1.02 0.38 -0.70
CA HIS A 109 -0.88 1.45 0.28
C HIS A 109 -1.30 0.96 1.67
N ARG A 110 -0.52 1.35 2.70
CA ARG A 110 -0.86 1.25 4.12
C ARG A 110 -0.36 2.49 4.85
N HIS A 111 -1.10 2.90 5.86
CA HIS A 111 -0.71 4.05 6.69
C HIS A 111 -0.85 3.69 8.16
N PHE A 112 0.22 3.90 8.92
CA PHE A 112 0.28 3.63 10.34
C PHE A 112 0.73 4.90 11.06
N ALA A 113 -0.10 5.41 11.97
CA ALA A 113 0.22 6.63 12.69
C ALA A 113 -0.16 6.54 14.17
N SER A 114 0.66 7.14 15.03
CA SER A 114 0.37 7.34 16.45
C SER A 114 1.05 8.61 16.95
N GLN A 115 0.27 9.52 17.52
CA GLN A 115 0.80 10.80 18.02
C GLN A 115 1.60 10.68 19.32
N LYS A 116 1.37 9.64 20.10
CA LYS A 116 1.96 9.47 21.44
C LYS A 116 2.85 8.23 21.57
N GLY A 117 3.12 7.53 20.48
CA GLY A 117 3.83 6.24 20.57
C GLY A 117 3.11 5.19 21.41
N GLY A 118 1.84 5.45 21.74
CA GLY A 118 0.97 4.53 22.46
C GLY A 118 0.38 3.49 21.54
N ALA A 119 -0.07 2.42 22.14
CA ALA A 119 -0.61 1.30 21.42
C ALA A 119 -1.86 1.66 20.63
N SER A 120 -1.75 1.64 19.34
CA SER A 120 -2.89 1.49 18.46
C SER A 120 -3.30 0.01 18.45
N PRO A 121 -4.57 -0.34 18.20
CA PRO A 121 -4.95 -1.73 17.99
C PRO A 121 -4.11 -2.32 16.86
N LEU A 122 -3.71 -3.57 17.01
CA LEU A 122 -3.10 -4.33 15.93
C LEU A 122 -4.21 -4.77 14.97
N VAL A 123 -4.03 -4.51 13.70
CA VAL A 123 -5.04 -4.74 12.67
C VAL A 123 -4.53 -5.79 11.71
N THR A 124 -5.33 -6.83 11.49
CA THR A 124 -5.10 -7.82 10.44
C THR A 124 -6.30 -7.84 9.51
N LEU A 125 -6.07 -7.70 8.22
CA LEU A 125 -7.10 -7.70 7.19
C LEU A 125 -6.81 -8.82 6.19
N VAL A 126 -7.77 -9.73 5.99
CA VAL A 126 -7.62 -10.89 5.11
C VAL A 126 -8.81 -10.97 4.17
N ALA A 127 -8.54 -11.08 2.88
CA ALA A 127 -9.56 -11.38 1.89
C ALA A 127 -9.72 -12.91 1.75
N VAL A 128 -10.93 -13.41 1.90
CA VAL A 128 -11.27 -14.84 1.75
C VAL A 128 -12.41 -14.97 0.75
N GLY A 129 -12.09 -15.27 -0.49
CA GLY A 129 -13.05 -15.24 -1.58
C GLY A 129 -13.63 -13.84 -1.77
N ARG A 130 -14.97 -13.71 -1.66
CA ARG A 130 -15.68 -12.43 -1.73
C ARG A 130 -15.94 -11.80 -0.36
N LYS A 131 -15.27 -12.26 0.67
CA LYS A 131 -15.41 -11.76 2.04
C LYS A 131 -14.14 -11.07 2.48
N LEU A 132 -14.28 -10.03 3.28
CA LEU A 132 -13.20 -9.30 3.91
C LEU A 132 -13.29 -9.47 5.42
N GLN A 133 -12.31 -10.17 5.99
CA GLN A 133 -12.21 -10.39 7.43
C GLN A 133 -11.24 -9.42 8.05
N LEU A 134 -11.71 -8.63 9.01
CA LEU A 134 -10.90 -7.78 9.86
C LEU A 134 -10.79 -8.39 11.24
N ARG A 135 -9.58 -8.43 11.77
CA ARG A 135 -9.29 -8.73 13.17
C ARG A 135 -8.59 -7.55 13.81
N LEU A 136 -9.13 -7.12 14.95
CA LEU A 136 -8.53 -6.12 15.83
C LEU A 136 -8.01 -6.82 17.09
N ALA A 137 -6.81 -6.46 17.55
CA ALA A 137 -6.28 -6.91 18.83
C ALA A 137 -5.77 -5.71 19.62
N ASN A 138 -6.16 -5.64 20.88
CA ASN A 138 -5.69 -4.62 21.82
C ASN A 138 -4.53 -5.20 22.62
N PRO A 139 -3.27 -4.75 22.40
CA PRO A 139 -2.12 -5.26 23.14
C PRO A 139 -1.99 -4.66 24.54
N GLU A 140 -2.89 -3.75 24.93
CA GLU A 140 -2.80 -3.04 26.20
C GLU A 140 -3.75 -3.58 27.27
N LYS A 141 -3.43 -3.24 28.52
CA LYS A 141 -4.24 -3.60 29.71
C LYS A 141 -5.37 -2.60 30.00
N ILE A 142 -5.68 -1.71 29.07
CA ILE A 142 -6.79 -0.75 29.16
C ILE A 142 -7.78 -1.02 28.04
N SER A 143 -9.07 -0.81 28.32
CA SER A 143 -10.12 -0.94 27.30
C SER A 143 -10.05 0.18 26.28
N ARG A 144 -10.38 -0.13 25.02
CA ARG A 144 -10.42 0.82 23.91
C ARG A 144 -11.67 0.67 23.07
N SER A 145 -12.18 1.79 22.59
CA SER A 145 -13.19 1.84 21.53
C SER A 145 -12.48 2.09 20.20
N VAL A 146 -12.79 1.29 19.20
CA VAL A 146 -12.21 1.38 17.85
C VAL A 146 -13.32 1.53 16.85
N VAL A 147 -13.24 2.56 16.01
CA VAL A 147 -14.16 2.76 14.90
C VAL A 147 -13.46 2.35 13.61
N VAL A 148 -14.09 1.49 12.85
CA VAL A 148 -13.67 1.09 11.50
C VAL A 148 -14.67 1.68 10.52
N ALA A 149 -14.18 2.53 9.65
CA ALA A 149 -14.97 3.17 8.61
C ALA A 149 -14.40 2.87 7.23
N SER A 150 -15.27 2.79 6.23
CA SER A 150 -14.86 2.73 4.83
C SER A 150 -14.58 4.13 4.30
N GLU A 151 -13.61 4.24 3.43
CA GLU A 151 -13.33 5.45 2.65
C GLU A 151 -14.18 5.47 1.36
N PRO A 152 -14.21 6.58 0.58
CA PRO A 152 -15.29 6.96 -0.35
C PRO A 152 -15.74 5.95 -1.41
N TYR A 153 -14.97 4.92 -1.69
CA TYR A 153 -15.35 3.91 -2.69
C TYR A 153 -16.32 2.82 -2.18
N ALA A 154 -16.63 2.83 -0.89
CA ALA A 154 -17.55 1.89 -0.26
C ALA A 154 -18.45 2.62 0.75
N ALA A 155 -19.01 3.75 0.32
CA ALA A 155 -19.85 4.62 1.16
C ALA A 155 -21.08 3.91 1.76
N ASP A 156 -21.50 2.80 1.16
CA ASP A 156 -22.64 2.02 1.60
C ASP A 156 -22.33 1.06 2.76
N LEU A 157 -21.05 0.88 3.12
CA LEU A 157 -20.66 0.08 4.25
C LEU A 157 -20.75 0.90 5.54
N ALA A 158 -21.68 0.53 6.41
CA ALA A 158 -21.82 1.17 7.72
C ALA A 158 -20.55 1.05 8.55
N ALA A 159 -20.20 2.12 9.26
CA ALA A 159 -19.08 2.09 10.18
C ALA A 159 -19.32 1.05 11.29
N TRP A 160 -18.28 0.30 11.63
CA TRP A 160 -18.32 -0.69 12.70
C TRP A 160 -17.53 -0.19 13.90
N THR A 161 -18.17 -0.18 15.08
CA THR A 161 -17.53 0.16 16.34
C THR A 161 -17.28 -1.09 17.17
N ALA A 162 -16.03 -1.34 17.52
CA ALA A 162 -15.60 -2.43 18.38
C ALA A 162 -15.18 -1.91 19.76
N GLN A 163 -15.68 -2.55 20.81
CA GLN A 163 -15.19 -2.36 22.18
C GLN A 163 -14.18 -3.46 22.48
N LEU A 164 -12.93 -3.09 22.66
CA LEU A 164 -11.84 -4.01 22.97
C LEU A 164 -11.51 -3.90 24.46
N GLY A 165 -11.73 -4.97 25.19
CA GLY A 165 -11.25 -5.08 26.58
C GLY A 165 -9.72 -5.12 26.65
N PRO A 166 -9.17 -5.12 27.89
CA PRO A 166 -7.74 -5.32 28.09
C PRO A 166 -7.27 -6.63 27.41
N GLU A 167 -6.20 -6.55 26.64
CA GLU A 167 -5.61 -7.70 25.89
C GLU A 167 -6.66 -8.44 25.01
N GLY A 168 -7.81 -7.79 24.75
CA GLY A 168 -8.94 -8.34 24.03
C GLY A 168 -8.81 -8.26 22.51
N SER A 169 -9.67 -8.96 21.81
CA SER A 169 -9.75 -8.91 20.35
C SER A 169 -11.20 -8.91 19.87
N ALA A 170 -11.42 -8.38 18.67
CA ALA A 170 -12.69 -8.42 17.97
C ALA A 170 -12.47 -8.77 16.50
N ASN A 171 -13.46 -9.42 15.89
CA ASN A 171 -13.45 -9.76 14.48
C ASN A 171 -14.70 -9.20 13.81
N HIS A 172 -14.54 -8.78 12.56
CA HIS A 172 -15.66 -8.39 11.71
C HIS A 172 -15.50 -8.98 10.32
N LEU A 173 -16.61 -9.34 9.69
CA LEU A 173 -16.64 -9.94 8.36
C LEU A 173 -17.61 -9.15 7.49
N TRP A 174 -17.10 -8.59 6.41
CA TRP A 174 -17.93 -8.01 5.36
C TRP A 174 -18.08 -9.00 4.21
N ASP A 175 -19.31 -9.15 3.72
CA ASP A 175 -19.57 -9.87 2.48
C ASP A 175 -19.62 -8.87 1.33
N LEU A 176 -18.69 -8.99 0.39
CA LEU A 176 -18.55 -8.12 -0.78
C LEU A 176 -19.27 -8.70 -2.01
N SER A 177 -20.12 -9.71 -1.85
CA SER A 177 -20.81 -10.35 -2.98
C SER A 177 -21.95 -9.52 -3.55
N THR A 178 -22.40 -8.50 -2.81
CA THR A 178 -23.54 -7.64 -3.17
C THR A 178 -23.18 -6.21 -3.55
N THR A 179 -21.88 -5.90 -3.63
CA THR A 179 -21.35 -4.59 -4.05
C THR A 179 -20.87 -4.61 -5.49
#